data_3fdb1938a27098c2ffb00919782c77bc
#
_entry.id   3fdb1938a27098c2ffb00919782c77bc
#
_cell.length_a   1.000
_cell.length_b   1.000
_cell.length_c   1.000
_cell.angle_alpha   90.00
_cell.angle_beta   90.00
_cell.angle_gamma   90.00
#
_symmetry.space_group_name_H-M   'P 1'
#
loop_
_entity.id
_entity.type
_entity.pdbx_description
1 polymer ?
#
loop_
_entity_poly.entity_id
_entity_poly.type
_entity_poly.pdbx_seq_one_letter_code
_entity_poly.pdbx_strand_id
1 'polypeptide(L)'
;MQEIYRFIDDAIEADRQRYTDIADQIWDHPETRFEEFWSAEHLASALESAGFTVTRNVGNIPNAFIASFGQGKPVIALLGEYDALAGLSQQAGCAQPTSVTPGENGHGCGHNLLGTAAFAAAIAVKKWLEQYGQGGTVRFYGCPGEEGGSGKTFMVREGVFDDVDAALTWHPEAFAGMFNTRTLANIQASWRFKGIAAHAANSPHLGRSALDAVTLMTTGTNFLNEHIIEKARVHYAITNSGVISPNVVQAQAEVLYLIRAPEMTDVQHIYDRVAKIAEGAALMTETTVECRFDKACSSYLPNRTLENAMYQALSHFGTPEWNSEELAFAKQIQATLTSNDRQNSLNNIAATGGENGKVFALRHRETVLANEVAPYAATDNVLAASTDVGDVSWKLPVAQCFSPCFAVGTPLHTWQLVSQGRTSIAHKGMLLAAKTMAATTVNLFLDSGLLQECQQEHQQVTDTQPYHCPIPKNVTPSPLK
;
A
#
# COMPACT_ATOMS: atom_id res chain seq x y z
N MET A 1 0.01 30.95 5.14
CA MET A 1 -0.62 29.63 5.38
C MET A 1 -2.15 29.67 5.29
N GLN A 2 -2.89 30.54 6.03
CA GLN A 2 -4.36 30.57 5.97
C GLN A 2 -4.95 30.82 4.56
N GLU A 3 -4.30 31.67 3.76
CA GLU A 3 -4.70 31.92 2.38
C GLU A 3 -4.52 30.68 1.50
N ILE A 4 -3.43 29.93 1.69
CA ILE A 4 -3.16 28.68 0.99
C ILE A 4 -4.25 27.65 1.32
N TYR A 5 -4.52 27.46 2.61
CA TYR A 5 -5.54 26.48 3.03
C TYR A 5 -6.92 26.80 2.44
N ARG A 6 -7.32 28.07 2.47
CA ARG A 6 -8.60 28.50 1.87
C ARG A 6 -8.61 28.25 0.36
N PHE A 7 -7.53 28.63 -0.34
CA PHE A 7 -7.42 28.41 -1.79
C PHE A 7 -7.53 26.91 -2.14
N ILE A 8 -6.80 26.06 -1.43
CA ILE A 8 -6.83 24.60 -1.65
C ILE A 8 -8.21 24.01 -1.34
N ASP A 9 -8.84 24.45 -0.25
CA ASP A 9 -10.20 24.03 0.10
C ASP A 9 -11.18 24.38 -1.02
N ASP A 10 -11.23 25.64 -1.42
CA ASP A 10 -12.08 26.15 -2.50
C ASP A 10 -11.82 25.42 -3.83
N ALA A 11 -10.56 25.18 -4.17
CA ALA A 11 -10.17 24.54 -5.43
C ALA A 11 -10.60 23.07 -5.51
N ILE A 12 -10.55 22.35 -4.38
CA ILE A 12 -10.97 20.94 -4.30
C ILE A 12 -12.49 20.83 -4.23
N GLU A 13 -13.15 21.65 -3.40
CA GLU A 13 -14.59 21.61 -3.26
C GLU A 13 -15.32 22.00 -4.56
N ALA A 14 -14.76 22.92 -5.35
CA ALA A 14 -15.33 23.31 -6.65
C ALA A 14 -15.44 22.13 -7.64
N ASP A 15 -14.55 21.17 -7.57
CA ASP A 15 -14.53 19.98 -8.45
C ASP A 15 -14.92 18.70 -7.72
N ARG A 16 -15.51 18.78 -6.52
CA ARG A 16 -15.89 17.63 -5.66
C ARG A 16 -16.56 16.51 -6.44
N GLN A 17 -17.59 16.82 -7.23
CA GLN A 17 -18.35 15.83 -7.98
C GLN A 17 -17.45 15.07 -8.97
N ARG A 18 -16.58 15.77 -9.68
CA ARG A 18 -15.64 15.14 -10.61
C ARG A 18 -14.75 14.12 -9.89
N TYR A 19 -14.24 14.46 -8.71
CA TYR A 19 -13.35 13.55 -7.97
C TYR A 19 -14.10 12.35 -7.42
N THR A 20 -15.32 12.55 -6.90
CA THR A 20 -16.14 11.42 -6.43
C THR A 20 -16.52 10.50 -7.58
N ASP A 21 -16.86 11.04 -8.76
CA ASP A 21 -17.17 10.25 -9.95
C ASP A 21 -15.99 9.40 -10.42
N ILE A 22 -14.76 9.96 -10.40
CA ILE A 22 -13.52 9.22 -10.75
C ILE A 22 -13.29 8.08 -9.76
N ALA A 23 -13.41 8.35 -8.44
CA ALA A 23 -13.24 7.32 -7.41
C ALA A 23 -14.26 6.19 -7.56
N ASP A 24 -15.52 6.53 -7.84
CA ASP A 24 -16.60 5.57 -8.04
C ASP A 24 -16.42 4.75 -9.32
N GLN A 25 -15.92 5.36 -10.39
CA GLN A 25 -15.62 4.65 -11.63
C GLN A 25 -14.46 3.67 -11.48
N ILE A 26 -13.41 4.02 -10.72
CA ILE A 26 -12.33 3.09 -10.40
C ILE A 26 -12.85 1.96 -9.50
N TRP A 27 -13.72 2.29 -8.53
CA TRP A 27 -14.35 1.29 -7.67
C TRP A 27 -15.18 0.28 -8.47
N ASP A 28 -15.85 0.72 -9.54
CA ASP A 28 -16.63 -0.12 -10.46
C ASP A 28 -15.75 -0.99 -11.39
N HIS A 29 -14.42 -0.72 -11.46
CA HIS A 29 -13.45 -1.45 -12.30
C HIS A 29 -12.31 -2.00 -11.45
N PRO A 30 -12.57 -2.95 -10.53
CA PRO A 30 -11.56 -3.45 -9.60
C PRO A 30 -10.57 -4.40 -10.31
N GLU A 31 -9.44 -3.86 -10.74
CA GLU A 31 -8.35 -4.58 -11.40
C GLU A 31 -7.26 -4.92 -10.39
N THR A 32 -6.68 -6.12 -10.48
CA THR A 32 -5.62 -6.57 -9.57
C THR A 32 -4.22 -6.17 -10.05
N ARG A 33 -3.22 -6.38 -9.20
CA ARG A 33 -1.83 -5.94 -9.40
C ARG A 33 -1.31 -6.17 -10.82
N PHE A 34 -0.78 -5.11 -11.41
CA PHE A 34 -0.25 -5.04 -12.77
C PHE A 34 -1.24 -5.35 -13.91
N GLU A 35 -2.54 -5.43 -13.59
CA GLU A 35 -3.63 -5.58 -14.56
C GLU A 35 -4.56 -4.34 -14.57
N GLU A 36 -4.20 -3.28 -13.84
CA GLU A 36 -4.96 -2.04 -13.66
C GLU A 36 -4.88 -1.12 -14.90
N PHE A 37 -5.12 -1.66 -16.08
CA PHE A 37 -4.97 -0.92 -17.33
C PHE A 37 -6.03 0.14 -17.52
N TRP A 38 -7.28 -0.17 -17.17
CA TRP A 38 -8.38 0.78 -17.29
C TRP A 38 -8.25 1.92 -16.28
N SER A 39 -7.98 1.60 -15.01
CA SER A 39 -7.83 2.57 -13.93
C SER A 39 -6.65 3.52 -14.19
N ALA A 40 -5.51 2.98 -14.63
CA ALA A 40 -4.33 3.76 -15.00
C ALA A 40 -4.63 4.72 -16.16
N GLU A 41 -5.23 4.24 -17.25
CA GLU A 41 -5.53 5.08 -18.42
C GLU A 41 -6.63 6.10 -18.11
N HIS A 42 -7.60 5.75 -17.25
CA HIS A 42 -8.65 6.66 -16.82
C HIS A 42 -8.06 7.87 -16.07
N LEU A 43 -7.17 7.65 -15.11
CA LEU A 43 -6.46 8.72 -14.39
C LEU A 43 -5.50 9.50 -15.29
N ALA A 44 -4.72 8.80 -16.13
CA ALA A 44 -3.76 9.41 -17.04
C ALA A 44 -4.46 10.36 -18.04
N SER A 45 -5.51 9.90 -18.71
CA SER A 45 -6.30 10.69 -19.65
C SER A 45 -7.01 11.86 -18.99
N ALA A 46 -7.50 11.70 -17.75
CA ALA A 46 -8.11 12.79 -16.99
C ALA A 46 -7.09 13.89 -16.61
N LEU A 47 -5.84 13.51 -16.28
CA LEU A 47 -4.74 14.47 -16.03
C LEU A 47 -4.27 15.14 -17.31
N GLU A 48 -4.15 14.40 -18.40
CA GLU A 48 -3.81 14.95 -19.74
C GLU A 48 -4.83 16.00 -20.18
N SER A 49 -6.12 15.68 -20.02
CA SER A 49 -7.24 16.61 -20.30
C SER A 49 -7.22 17.83 -19.38
N ALA A 50 -6.66 17.72 -18.19
CA ALA A 50 -6.45 18.83 -17.27
C ALA A 50 -5.17 19.64 -17.55
N GLY A 51 -4.42 19.31 -18.61
CA GLY A 51 -3.24 20.04 -19.07
C GLY A 51 -1.91 19.60 -18.45
N PHE A 52 -1.85 18.41 -17.86
CA PHE A 52 -0.58 17.78 -17.48
C PHE A 52 0.10 17.13 -18.71
N THR A 53 1.43 17.09 -18.69
CA THR A 53 2.21 16.28 -19.60
C THR A 53 2.30 14.87 -19.04
N VAL A 54 1.74 13.88 -19.75
CA VAL A 54 1.67 12.49 -19.30
C VAL A 54 2.72 11.63 -20.01
N THR A 55 3.51 10.90 -19.23
CA THR A 55 4.45 9.87 -19.69
C THR A 55 3.96 8.51 -19.20
N ARG A 56 3.60 7.61 -20.13
CA ARG A 56 3.11 6.25 -19.86
C ARG A 56 4.23 5.22 -19.87
N ASN A 57 3.98 4.04 -19.34
CA ASN A 57 4.92 2.90 -19.31
C ASN A 57 6.24 3.21 -18.60
N VAL A 58 6.19 3.94 -17.49
CA VAL A 58 7.38 4.27 -16.71
C VAL A 58 7.88 3.08 -15.89
N GLY A 59 9.19 3.02 -15.66
CA GLY A 59 9.79 1.94 -14.87
C GLY A 59 9.62 0.55 -15.51
N ASN A 60 9.43 0.46 -16.84
CA ASN A 60 9.11 -0.78 -17.56
C ASN A 60 7.83 -1.48 -17.08
N ILE A 61 6.89 -0.71 -16.53
CA ILE A 61 5.57 -1.20 -16.09
C ILE A 61 4.51 -0.60 -17.01
N PRO A 62 3.77 -1.41 -17.80
CA PRO A 62 2.86 -0.90 -18.85
C PRO A 62 1.76 0.03 -18.35
N ASN A 63 1.26 -0.18 -17.14
CA ASN A 63 0.20 0.60 -16.51
C ASN A 63 0.69 1.57 -15.41
N ALA A 64 2.02 1.82 -15.33
CA ALA A 64 2.57 2.92 -14.54
C ALA A 64 2.74 4.17 -15.41
N PHE A 65 2.51 5.36 -14.84
CA PHE A 65 2.64 6.61 -15.57
C PHE A 65 3.03 7.78 -14.64
N ILE A 66 3.52 8.86 -15.25
CA ILE A 66 3.78 10.14 -14.57
C ILE A 66 3.01 11.23 -15.30
N ALA A 67 2.29 12.07 -14.56
CA ALA A 67 1.69 13.29 -15.07
C ALA A 67 2.36 14.49 -14.39
N SER A 68 2.97 15.39 -15.18
CA SER A 68 3.81 16.49 -14.71
C SER A 68 3.20 17.83 -15.09
N PHE A 69 3.20 18.79 -14.15
CA PHE A 69 2.83 20.18 -14.39
C PHE A 69 3.77 21.14 -13.65
N GLY A 70 4.05 22.30 -14.27
CA GLY A 70 4.99 23.29 -13.75
C GLY A 70 6.39 23.14 -14.33
N GLN A 71 7.34 23.91 -13.84
CA GLN A 71 8.72 23.94 -14.33
C GLN A 71 9.72 24.19 -13.22
N GLY A 72 10.86 23.53 -13.31
CA GLY A 72 11.99 23.72 -12.39
C GLY A 72 11.79 23.00 -11.04
N LYS A 73 12.68 23.34 -10.13
CA LYS A 73 12.71 22.81 -8.76
C LYS A 73 11.88 23.68 -7.80
N PRO A 74 11.38 23.11 -6.69
CA PRO A 74 11.45 21.69 -6.36
C PRO A 74 10.47 20.84 -7.19
N VAL A 75 10.76 19.54 -7.32
CA VAL A 75 9.86 18.53 -7.90
C VAL A 75 9.23 17.75 -6.76
N ILE A 76 7.92 17.89 -6.58
CA ILE A 76 7.18 17.18 -5.54
C ILE A 76 6.27 16.11 -6.16
N ALA A 77 6.44 14.88 -5.70
CA ALA A 77 5.65 13.74 -6.14
C ALA A 77 4.41 13.54 -5.28
N LEU A 78 3.29 13.23 -5.92
CA LEU A 78 2.06 12.74 -5.31
C LEU A 78 1.84 11.30 -5.80
N LEU A 79 1.90 10.32 -4.87
CA LEU A 79 1.82 8.91 -5.22
C LEU A 79 0.35 8.46 -5.18
N GLY A 80 -0.13 7.88 -6.27
CA GLY A 80 -1.49 7.36 -6.41
C GLY A 80 -1.49 5.88 -6.74
N GLU A 81 -2.20 5.09 -5.95
CA GLU A 81 -2.44 3.66 -6.11
C GLU A 81 -3.87 3.44 -6.59
N TYR A 82 -4.12 2.35 -7.32
CA TYR A 82 -5.45 2.07 -7.89
C TYR A 82 -5.73 0.58 -8.09
N ASP A 83 -4.89 -0.31 -7.55
CA ASP A 83 -5.09 -1.75 -7.60
C ASP A 83 -6.13 -2.23 -6.58
N ALA A 84 -6.81 -3.34 -6.91
CA ALA A 84 -7.83 -4.00 -6.11
C ALA A 84 -7.36 -5.38 -5.65
N LEU A 85 -8.18 -6.03 -4.83
CA LEU A 85 -7.94 -7.36 -4.30
C LEU A 85 -8.89 -8.38 -4.91
N ALA A 86 -8.35 -9.58 -5.17
CA ALA A 86 -9.12 -10.68 -5.73
C ALA A 86 -10.18 -11.21 -4.74
N GLY A 87 -11.34 -11.60 -5.26
CA GLY A 87 -12.38 -12.28 -4.50
C GLY A 87 -13.17 -11.42 -3.51
N LEU A 88 -13.08 -10.08 -3.60
CA LEU A 88 -13.73 -9.14 -2.68
C LEU A 88 -14.89 -8.36 -3.30
N SER A 89 -15.52 -8.88 -4.35
CA SER A 89 -16.70 -8.26 -4.95
C SER A 89 -17.80 -8.05 -3.90
N GLN A 90 -18.29 -6.81 -3.75
CA GLN A 90 -19.25 -6.41 -2.73
C GLN A 90 -20.15 -5.28 -3.23
N GLN A 91 -21.40 -5.28 -2.83
CA GLN A 91 -22.33 -4.17 -3.08
C GLN A 91 -21.96 -2.95 -2.24
N ALA A 92 -21.91 -1.78 -2.87
CA ALA A 92 -21.68 -0.50 -2.19
C ALA A 92 -22.84 -0.14 -1.24
N GLY A 93 -22.52 0.48 -0.10
CA GLY A 93 -23.52 0.99 0.86
C GLY A 93 -24.37 -0.10 1.51
N CYS A 94 -23.90 -1.36 1.54
CA CYS A 94 -24.63 -2.49 2.10
C CYS A 94 -23.91 -3.01 3.36
N ALA A 95 -24.58 -3.00 4.51
CA ALA A 95 -24.02 -3.51 5.78
C ALA A 95 -24.20 -5.04 5.93
N GLN A 96 -24.14 -5.77 4.85
CA GLN A 96 -24.19 -7.23 4.79
C GLN A 96 -23.24 -7.73 3.69
N PRO A 97 -22.65 -8.95 3.82
CA PRO A 97 -21.83 -9.53 2.78
C PRO A 97 -22.71 -9.88 1.57
N THR A 98 -22.65 -9.04 0.55
CA THR A 98 -23.45 -9.15 -0.67
C THR A 98 -22.55 -8.96 -1.88
N SER A 99 -22.06 -10.07 -2.44
CA SER A 99 -21.24 -10.02 -3.65
C SER A 99 -22.08 -9.56 -4.84
N VAL A 100 -21.58 -8.63 -5.65
CA VAL A 100 -22.18 -8.23 -6.93
C VAL A 100 -21.98 -9.34 -7.95
N THR A 101 -20.75 -9.81 -8.07
CA THR A 101 -20.36 -10.94 -8.92
C THR A 101 -19.47 -11.89 -8.11
N PRO A 102 -19.95 -13.09 -7.75
CA PRO A 102 -19.19 -14.01 -6.92
C PRO A 102 -17.82 -14.37 -7.51
N GLY A 103 -16.77 -14.23 -6.70
CA GLY A 103 -15.39 -14.52 -7.09
C GLY A 103 -14.64 -13.37 -7.77
N GLU A 104 -15.33 -12.29 -8.14
CA GLU A 104 -14.71 -11.10 -8.72
C GLU A 104 -14.02 -10.21 -7.67
N ASN A 105 -13.24 -9.24 -8.15
CA ASN A 105 -12.39 -8.37 -7.35
C ASN A 105 -13.18 -7.27 -6.63
N GLY A 106 -12.51 -6.58 -5.68
CA GLY A 106 -13.05 -5.41 -5.01
C GLY A 106 -11.94 -4.57 -4.37
N HIS A 107 -12.16 -3.25 -4.23
CA HIS A 107 -11.23 -2.33 -3.60
C HIS A 107 -11.22 -2.48 -2.07
N GLY A 108 -10.62 -3.60 -1.61
CA GLY A 108 -10.56 -3.97 -0.18
C GLY A 108 -9.54 -3.19 0.64
N CYS A 109 -8.74 -2.32 0.02
CA CYS A 109 -7.81 -1.39 0.67
C CYS A 109 -8.16 0.09 0.41
N GLY A 110 -9.14 0.35 -0.45
CA GLY A 110 -9.59 1.72 -0.77
C GLY A 110 -8.68 2.47 -1.75
N HIS A 111 -7.92 1.77 -2.59
CA HIS A 111 -7.02 2.40 -3.55
C HIS A 111 -7.76 3.19 -4.66
N ASN A 112 -9.04 2.91 -4.91
CA ASN A 112 -9.90 3.79 -5.70
C ASN A 112 -9.96 5.22 -5.14
N LEU A 113 -9.95 5.37 -3.81
CA LEU A 113 -9.89 6.65 -3.12
C LEU A 113 -8.47 7.21 -3.09
N LEU A 114 -7.46 6.34 -2.87
CA LEU A 114 -6.06 6.72 -2.73
C LEU A 114 -5.54 7.41 -3.99
N GLY A 115 -5.68 6.77 -5.15
CA GLY A 115 -5.28 7.35 -6.43
C GLY A 115 -6.04 8.63 -6.76
N THR A 116 -7.34 8.66 -6.46
CA THR A 116 -8.18 9.83 -6.76
C THR A 116 -7.86 11.03 -5.87
N ALA A 117 -7.51 10.84 -4.58
CA ALA A 117 -7.10 11.96 -3.74
C ALA A 117 -5.77 12.56 -4.20
N ALA A 118 -4.80 11.73 -4.57
CA ALA A 118 -3.53 12.20 -5.15
C ALA A 118 -3.75 12.95 -6.48
N PHE A 119 -4.68 12.47 -7.32
CA PHE A 119 -5.13 13.15 -8.53
C PHE A 119 -5.74 14.53 -8.21
N ALA A 120 -6.67 14.61 -7.26
CA ALA A 120 -7.33 15.86 -6.85
C ALA A 120 -6.31 16.85 -6.27
N ALA A 121 -5.36 16.37 -5.47
CA ALA A 121 -4.28 17.19 -4.94
C ALA A 121 -3.40 17.76 -6.06
N ALA A 122 -3.02 16.97 -7.07
CA ALA A 122 -2.25 17.43 -8.21
C ALA A 122 -2.97 18.56 -8.98
N ILE A 123 -4.29 18.39 -9.22
CA ILE A 123 -5.11 19.42 -9.87
C ILE A 123 -5.17 20.71 -9.04
N ALA A 124 -5.35 20.63 -7.72
CA ALA A 124 -5.41 21.79 -6.85
C ALA A 124 -4.06 22.54 -6.82
N VAL A 125 -2.95 21.79 -6.76
CA VAL A 125 -1.59 22.39 -6.84
C VAL A 125 -1.35 23.04 -8.20
N LYS A 126 -1.78 22.41 -9.30
CA LYS A 126 -1.71 23.02 -10.64
C LYS A 126 -2.44 24.37 -10.67
N LYS A 127 -3.70 24.43 -10.19
CA LYS A 127 -4.48 25.67 -10.14
C LYS A 127 -3.75 26.76 -9.32
N TRP A 128 -3.09 26.36 -8.23
CA TRP A 128 -2.31 27.26 -7.41
C TRP A 128 -1.08 27.81 -8.16
N LEU A 129 -0.31 26.94 -8.85
CA LEU A 129 0.85 27.33 -9.66
C LEU A 129 0.46 28.30 -10.78
N GLU A 130 -0.69 28.06 -11.45
CA GLU A 130 -1.21 28.96 -12.50
C GLU A 130 -1.63 30.32 -11.95
N GLN A 131 -2.26 30.35 -10.78
CA GLN A 131 -2.75 31.60 -10.21
C GLN A 131 -1.65 32.49 -9.66
N TYR A 132 -0.64 31.91 -9.03
CA TYR A 132 0.40 32.69 -8.33
C TYR A 132 1.71 32.79 -9.11
N GLY A 133 1.87 32.10 -10.23
CA GLY A 133 3.06 32.13 -11.07
C GLY A 133 4.32 31.62 -10.37
N GLN A 134 4.17 30.73 -9.37
CA GLN A 134 5.26 30.17 -8.58
C GLN A 134 6.04 29.13 -9.40
N GLY A 135 7.38 29.11 -9.23
CA GLY A 135 8.21 28.03 -9.77
C GLY A 135 8.06 26.73 -8.99
N GLY A 136 8.35 25.62 -9.63
CA GLY A 136 8.26 24.28 -9.08
C GLY A 136 7.47 23.34 -10.00
N THR A 137 7.59 22.05 -9.75
CA THR A 137 6.93 20.99 -10.53
C THR A 137 6.16 20.07 -9.60
N VAL A 138 4.86 19.91 -9.83
CA VAL A 138 4.05 18.84 -9.23
C VAL A 138 3.96 17.67 -10.21
N ARG A 139 4.18 16.46 -9.70
CA ARG A 139 4.03 15.23 -10.47
C ARG A 139 3.10 14.27 -9.75
N PHE A 140 2.07 13.81 -10.47
CA PHE A 140 1.31 12.64 -10.08
C PHE A 140 2.03 11.39 -10.59
N TYR A 141 2.23 10.42 -9.72
CA TYR A 141 2.78 9.11 -10.06
C TYR A 141 1.67 8.06 -9.96
N GLY A 142 1.27 7.50 -11.09
CA GLY A 142 0.41 6.33 -11.15
C GLY A 142 1.20 5.07 -10.81
N CYS A 143 0.93 4.50 -9.64
CA CYS A 143 1.69 3.42 -9.03
C CYS A 143 0.85 2.13 -8.97
N PRO A 144 0.94 1.23 -9.96
CA PRO A 144 0.21 -0.04 -9.95
C PRO A 144 0.83 -1.06 -9.01
N GLY A 145 0.04 -2.03 -8.60
CA GLY A 145 0.52 -3.26 -7.96
C GLY A 145 1.08 -3.07 -6.56
N GLU A 146 0.52 -2.19 -5.73
CA GLU A 146 0.91 -2.10 -4.32
C GLU A 146 0.56 -3.39 -3.59
N GLU A 147 -0.66 -3.93 -3.82
CA GLU A 147 -1.20 -5.14 -3.21
C GLU A 147 -0.45 -6.40 -3.67
N GLY A 148 0.66 -6.65 -3.01
CA GLY A 148 1.48 -7.83 -3.25
C GLY A 148 2.31 -7.82 -4.52
N GLY A 149 2.43 -6.68 -5.22
CA GLY A 149 3.23 -6.52 -6.45
C GLY A 149 4.51 -5.74 -6.26
N SER A 150 4.54 -4.79 -5.31
CA SER A 150 5.66 -3.88 -5.07
C SER A 150 6.04 -3.02 -6.30
N GLY A 151 5.03 -2.42 -6.97
CA GLY A 151 5.23 -1.64 -8.19
C GLY A 151 6.17 -0.46 -7.99
N LYS A 152 6.07 0.27 -6.85
CA LYS A 152 6.97 1.39 -6.54
C LYS A 152 8.41 0.95 -6.34
N THR A 153 8.66 -0.27 -5.79
CA THR A 153 10.01 -0.81 -5.70
C THR A 153 10.64 -1.02 -7.08
N PHE A 154 9.86 -1.54 -8.05
CA PHE A 154 10.31 -1.62 -9.45
C PHE A 154 10.57 -0.23 -10.04
N MET A 155 9.68 0.75 -9.81
CA MET A 155 9.86 2.13 -10.29
C MET A 155 11.12 2.77 -9.70
N VAL A 156 11.41 2.58 -8.40
CA VAL A 156 12.66 3.05 -7.77
C VAL A 156 13.87 2.39 -8.39
N ARG A 157 13.83 1.07 -8.63
CA ARG A 157 14.92 0.32 -9.28
C ARG A 157 15.28 0.89 -10.66
N GLU A 158 14.28 1.32 -11.41
CA GLU A 158 14.45 1.88 -12.76
C GLU A 158 14.75 3.40 -12.75
N GLY A 159 14.98 4.02 -11.57
CA GLY A 159 15.37 5.42 -11.44
C GLY A 159 14.24 6.42 -11.66
N VAL A 160 12.99 6.00 -11.60
CA VAL A 160 11.80 6.84 -11.89
C VAL A 160 11.67 8.03 -10.94
N PHE A 161 12.28 7.96 -9.76
CA PHE A 161 12.25 9.00 -8.72
C PHE A 161 13.57 9.78 -8.56
N ASP A 162 14.56 9.60 -9.45
CA ASP A 162 15.91 10.13 -9.25
C ASP A 162 15.99 11.67 -9.24
N ASP A 163 15.05 12.37 -9.84
CA ASP A 163 14.99 13.83 -9.92
C ASP A 163 13.93 14.47 -9.01
N VAL A 164 13.29 13.68 -8.12
CA VAL A 164 12.25 14.11 -7.18
C VAL A 164 12.88 14.61 -5.89
N ASP A 165 12.36 15.69 -5.32
CA ASP A 165 12.88 16.31 -4.10
C ASP A 165 12.16 15.85 -2.83
N ALA A 166 10.86 15.53 -2.91
CA ALA A 166 10.05 14.92 -1.84
C ALA A 166 8.80 14.26 -2.43
N ALA A 167 8.23 13.29 -1.71
CA ALA A 167 6.97 12.65 -2.10
C ALA A 167 5.95 12.66 -0.97
N LEU A 168 4.68 12.79 -1.34
CA LEU A 168 3.54 12.72 -0.43
C LEU A 168 2.58 11.64 -0.91
N THR A 169 2.01 10.93 0.05
CA THR A 169 0.90 10.00 -0.17
C THR A 169 0.00 9.99 1.06
N TRP A 170 -0.97 9.11 1.05
CA TRP A 170 -1.91 8.93 2.15
C TRP A 170 -2.46 7.51 2.15
N HIS A 171 -3.20 7.13 3.17
CA HIS A 171 -3.93 5.87 3.17
C HIS A 171 -5.35 6.06 3.73
N PRO A 172 -6.40 5.49 3.08
CA PRO A 172 -7.75 5.46 3.63
C PRO A 172 -7.76 4.61 4.91
N GLU A 173 -8.28 5.19 5.99
CA GLU A 173 -8.32 4.56 7.32
C GLU A 173 -9.61 4.92 8.06
N ALA A 174 -9.75 4.42 9.30
CA ALA A 174 -10.87 4.76 10.17
C ALA A 174 -10.67 6.07 10.94
N PHE A 175 -9.44 6.55 11.06
CA PHE A 175 -9.07 7.78 11.77
C PHE A 175 -8.28 8.74 10.88
N ALA A 176 -8.29 10.03 11.25
CA ALA A 176 -7.35 11.01 10.70
C ALA A 176 -6.08 11.03 11.56
N GLY A 177 -4.90 10.98 10.96
CA GLY A 177 -3.62 10.98 11.65
C GLY A 177 -2.44 10.85 10.70
N MET A 178 -1.25 10.62 11.24
CA MET A 178 -0.03 10.44 10.44
C MET A 178 0.40 8.98 10.41
N PHE A 179 0.83 8.52 9.25
CA PHE A 179 1.55 7.26 9.10
C PHE A 179 3.03 7.50 9.42
N ASN A 180 3.39 7.40 10.68
CA ASN A 180 4.71 7.79 11.19
C ASN A 180 5.49 6.62 11.80
N THR A 181 5.00 5.39 11.63
CA THR A 181 5.66 4.16 12.07
C THR A 181 6.50 3.57 10.95
N ARG A 182 7.56 2.85 11.30
CA ARG A 182 8.23 1.97 10.34
C ARG A 182 7.33 0.80 10.00
N THR A 183 7.59 0.14 8.86
CA THR A 183 6.89 -1.08 8.42
C THR A 183 7.85 -2.26 8.37
N LEU A 184 7.33 -3.45 8.06
CA LEU A 184 8.18 -4.61 7.79
C LEU A 184 8.63 -4.60 6.33
N ALA A 185 9.94 -4.80 6.12
CA ALA A 185 10.47 -5.22 4.83
C ALA A 185 10.01 -6.63 4.50
N ASN A 186 9.96 -7.00 3.22
CA ASN A 186 9.58 -8.35 2.83
C ASN A 186 10.24 -8.83 1.53
N ILE A 187 10.30 -10.17 1.37
CA ILE A 187 10.56 -10.87 0.11
C ILE A 187 9.45 -11.90 -0.09
N GLN A 188 8.92 -11.97 -1.31
CA GLN A 188 8.00 -13.00 -1.76
C GLN A 188 8.65 -13.82 -2.88
N ALA A 189 8.62 -15.16 -2.74
CA ALA A 189 9.17 -16.05 -3.74
C ALA A 189 8.43 -17.40 -3.73
N SER A 190 8.36 -18.06 -4.88
CA SER A 190 7.82 -19.41 -5.00
C SER A 190 8.92 -20.42 -5.22
N TRP A 191 8.74 -21.62 -4.64
CA TRP A 191 9.58 -22.79 -4.88
C TRP A 191 8.76 -23.85 -5.58
N ARG A 192 9.23 -24.20 -6.79
CA ARG A 192 8.62 -25.23 -7.65
C ARG A 192 9.44 -26.49 -7.60
N PHE A 193 8.83 -27.56 -7.16
CA PHE A 193 9.43 -28.89 -7.13
C PHE A 193 9.00 -29.69 -8.33
N LYS A 194 9.96 -30.45 -8.92
CA LYS A 194 9.74 -31.38 -10.02
C LYS A 194 10.22 -32.75 -9.62
N GLY A 195 9.35 -33.74 -9.68
CA GLY A 195 9.58 -35.14 -9.39
C GLY A 195 9.21 -36.03 -10.56
N ILE A 196 8.79 -37.26 -10.27
CA ILE A 196 8.46 -38.30 -11.26
C ILE A 196 7.10 -38.89 -10.91
N ALA A 197 6.15 -38.87 -11.86
CA ALA A 197 4.85 -39.50 -11.68
C ALA A 197 4.98 -41.03 -11.72
N ALA A 198 4.16 -41.70 -10.91
CA ALA A 198 4.03 -43.15 -10.92
C ALA A 198 2.63 -43.53 -10.41
N HIS A 199 2.20 -44.79 -10.68
CA HIS A 199 1.01 -45.35 -10.07
C HIS A 199 1.27 -45.63 -8.58
N ALA A 200 0.61 -44.91 -7.69
CA ALA A 200 0.92 -44.89 -6.26
C ALA A 200 0.78 -46.25 -5.55
N ALA A 201 -0.06 -47.15 -6.07
CA ALA A 201 -0.22 -48.49 -5.51
C ALA A 201 0.57 -49.55 -6.26
N ASN A 202 0.66 -49.49 -7.60
CA ASN A 202 1.28 -50.53 -8.41
C ASN A 202 2.80 -50.41 -8.51
N SER A 203 3.30 -49.18 -8.64
CA SER A 203 4.73 -48.89 -8.85
C SER A 203 5.21 -47.65 -8.12
N PRO A 204 4.94 -47.49 -6.80
CA PRO A 204 5.33 -46.25 -6.04
C PRO A 204 6.83 -46.07 -6.02
N HIS A 205 7.63 -47.09 -6.06
CA HIS A 205 9.10 -47.06 -6.06
C HIS A 205 9.72 -46.36 -7.30
N LEU A 206 8.95 -46.23 -8.38
CA LEU A 206 9.37 -45.49 -9.57
C LEU A 206 9.05 -43.98 -9.50
N GLY A 207 8.22 -43.55 -8.55
CA GLY A 207 7.81 -42.18 -8.36
C GLY A 207 8.77 -41.36 -7.52
N ARG A 208 8.74 -40.04 -7.66
CA ARG A 208 9.37 -39.05 -6.78
C ARG A 208 8.37 -37.93 -6.57
N SER A 209 7.88 -37.81 -5.33
CA SER A 209 6.78 -36.88 -5.02
C SER A 209 7.27 -35.46 -4.80
N ALA A 210 6.89 -34.56 -5.68
CA ALA A 210 7.11 -33.13 -5.51
C ALA A 210 6.27 -32.56 -4.34
N LEU A 211 5.10 -33.13 -4.05
CA LEU A 211 4.27 -32.73 -2.92
C LEU A 211 4.91 -33.08 -1.58
N ASP A 212 5.61 -34.24 -1.50
CA ASP A 212 6.36 -34.60 -0.30
C ASP A 212 7.50 -33.62 -0.06
N ALA A 213 8.18 -33.16 -1.14
CA ALA A 213 9.19 -32.12 -1.04
C ALA A 213 8.62 -30.79 -0.48
N VAL A 214 7.44 -30.34 -0.95
CA VAL A 214 6.73 -29.18 -0.39
C VAL A 214 6.41 -29.40 1.07
N THR A 215 5.93 -30.58 1.46
CA THR A 215 5.61 -30.92 2.85
C THR A 215 6.84 -30.85 3.75
N LEU A 216 7.99 -31.41 3.31
CA LEU A 216 9.24 -31.34 4.03
C LEU A 216 9.77 -29.91 4.15
N MET A 217 9.69 -29.12 3.07
CA MET A 217 10.07 -27.72 3.09
C MET A 217 9.22 -26.92 4.08
N THR A 218 7.90 -27.07 4.08
CA THR A 218 7.01 -26.34 5.01
C THR A 218 7.23 -26.76 6.45
N THR A 219 7.47 -28.04 6.71
CA THR A 219 7.84 -28.56 8.04
C THR A 219 9.18 -28.00 8.50
N GLY A 220 10.19 -28.02 7.66
CA GLY A 220 11.53 -27.47 7.95
C GLY A 220 11.47 -25.97 8.23
N THR A 221 10.66 -25.23 7.50
CA THR A 221 10.45 -23.80 7.75
C THR A 221 9.73 -23.53 9.07
N ASN A 222 8.80 -24.39 9.48
CA ASN A 222 8.17 -24.27 10.81
C ASN A 222 9.18 -24.44 11.95
N PHE A 223 10.17 -25.35 11.82
CA PHE A 223 11.27 -25.43 12.77
C PHE A 223 12.18 -24.18 12.73
N LEU A 224 12.37 -23.58 11.54
CA LEU A 224 13.15 -22.35 11.42
C LEU A 224 12.54 -21.20 12.22
N ASN A 225 11.21 -21.13 12.37
CA ASN A 225 10.52 -20.07 13.10
C ASN A 225 10.95 -19.94 14.58
N GLU A 226 11.46 -21.04 15.19
CA GLU A 226 12.05 -21.02 16.54
C GLU A 226 13.43 -20.33 16.59
N HIS A 227 14.04 -20.05 15.44
CA HIS A 227 15.43 -19.61 15.32
C HIS A 227 15.58 -18.35 14.46
N ILE A 228 14.55 -17.52 14.39
CA ILE A 228 14.54 -16.18 13.76
C ILE A 228 14.20 -15.11 14.81
N ILE A 229 14.42 -13.84 14.46
CA ILE A 229 14.10 -12.72 15.37
C ILE A 229 12.59 -12.66 15.64
N GLU A 230 12.20 -12.24 16.83
CA GLU A 230 10.81 -12.25 17.31
C GLU A 230 9.84 -11.47 16.41
N LYS A 231 10.30 -10.35 15.84
CA LYS A 231 9.49 -9.50 14.94
C LYS A 231 9.40 -10.02 13.51
N ALA A 232 10.15 -11.06 13.13
CA ALA A 232 10.05 -11.66 11.81
C ALA A 232 8.82 -12.55 11.68
N ARG A 233 8.34 -12.72 10.45
CA ARG A 233 7.23 -13.61 10.11
C ARG A 233 7.53 -14.32 8.81
N VAL A 234 7.25 -15.62 8.76
CA VAL A 234 7.33 -16.43 7.56
C VAL A 234 5.99 -17.11 7.34
N HIS A 235 5.35 -16.78 6.23
CA HIS A 235 4.06 -17.34 5.83
C HIS A 235 4.21 -18.07 4.51
N TYR A 236 3.37 -19.08 4.26
CA TYR A 236 3.33 -19.74 2.97
C TYR A 236 1.92 -20.13 2.55
N ALA A 237 1.76 -20.34 1.25
CA ALA A 237 0.58 -20.92 0.63
C ALA A 237 1.02 -21.96 -0.40
N ILE A 238 0.39 -23.14 -0.39
CA ILE A 238 0.59 -24.15 -1.45
C ILE A 238 -0.24 -23.72 -2.65
N THR A 239 0.42 -23.24 -3.70
CA THR A 239 -0.22 -22.73 -4.93
C THR A 239 -0.49 -23.82 -5.95
N ASN A 240 0.27 -24.92 -5.87
CA ASN A 240 0.04 -26.12 -6.69
C ASN A 240 0.37 -27.37 -5.86
N SER A 241 -0.62 -28.21 -5.61
CA SER A 241 -0.46 -29.50 -4.92
C SER A 241 -0.25 -30.67 -5.87
N GLY A 242 -0.12 -30.41 -7.18
CA GLY A 242 -0.01 -31.44 -8.22
C GLY A 242 -1.37 -31.89 -8.76
N VAL A 243 -1.54 -33.18 -8.95
CA VAL A 243 -2.80 -33.76 -9.46
C VAL A 243 -3.80 -34.00 -8.33
N ILE A 244 -5.10 -33.94 -8.65
CA ILE A 244 -6.19 -34.20 -7.70
C ILE A 244 -6.26 -35.66 -7.29
N SER A 245 -5.84 -36.57 -8.18
CA SER A 245 -6.00 -38.02 -7.99
C SER A 245 -4.93 -38.58 -7.05
N PRO A 246 -5.27 -39.12 -5.86
CA PRO A 246 -4.31 -39.61 -4.87
C PRO A 246 -3.60 -40.90 -5.28
N ASN A 247 -4.06 -41.58 -6.33
CA ASN A 247 -3.44 -42.77 -6.91
C ASN A 247 -2.28 -42.43 -7.90
N VAL A 248 -1.93 -41.18 -8.05
CA VAL A 248 -0.80 -40.69 -8.87
C VAL A 248 0.20 -39.98 -7.98
N VAL A 249 1.47 -40.37 -8.03
CA VAL A 249 2.57 -39.65 -7.39
C VAL A 249 2.72 -38.28 -8.07
N GLN A 250 2.73 -37.20 -7.29
CA GLN A 250 2.72 -35.83 -7.82
C GLN A 250 4.09 -35.47 -8.40
N ALA A 251 4.15 -35.29 -9.71
CA ALA A 251 5.39 -34.91 -10.41
C ALA A 251 5.71 -33.41 -10.32
N GLN A 252 4.78 -32.59 -9.91
CA GLN A 252 4.95 -31.14 -9.77
C GLN A 252 4.20 -30.64 -8.53
N ALA A 253 4.79 -29.73 -7.78
CA ALA A 253 4.13 -28.97 -6.72
C ALA A 253 4.82 -27.62 -6.55
N GLU A 254 4.09 -26.64 -6.01
CA GLU A 254 4.60 -25.28 -5.79
C GLU A 254 4.11 -24.72 -4.47
N VAL A 255 4.97 -24.01 -3.78
CA VAL A 255 4.67 -23.27 -2.57
C VAL A 255 5.21 -21.85 -2.67
N LEU A 256 4.35 -20.86 -2.36
CA LEU A 256 4.68 -19.44 -2.30
C LEU A 256 4.95 -19.06 -0.86
N TYR A 257 6.07 -18.38 -0.61
CA TYR A 257 6.46 -17.86 0.69
C TYR A 257 6.46 -16.34 0.71
N LEU A 258 6.05 -15.77 1.85
CA LEU A 258 6.19 -14.36 2.17
C LEU A 258 6.98 -14.25 3.47
N ILE A 259 8.18 -13.68 3.39
CA ILE A 259 9.14 -13.53 4.49
C ILE A 259 9.18 -12.06 4.86
N ARG A 260 8.97 -11.73 6.14
CA ARG A 260 8.92 -10.35 6.65
C ARG A 260 9.82 -10.18 7.86
N ALA A 261 10.51 -9.03 7.93
CA ALA A 261 11.27 -8.61 9.12
C ALA A 261 11.39 -7.07 9.14
N PRO A 262 11.76 -6.44 10.27
CA PRO A 262 11.93 -4.99 10.34
C PRO A 262 12.97 -4.43 9.36
N GLU A 263 14.09 -5.16 9.15
CA GLU A 263 15.17 -4.73 8.26
C GLU A 263 15.32 -5.69 7.07
N MET A 264 15.66 -5.14 5.91
CA MET A 264 15.85 -5.95 4.68
C MET A 264 17.00 -6.96 4.83
N THR A 265 18.04 -6.64 5.60
CA THR A 265 19.14 -7.57 5.92
C THR A 265 18.67 -8.82 6.66
N ASP A 266 17.71 -8.66 7.59
CA ASP A 266 17.11 -9.79 8.29
C ASP A 266 16.23 -10.63 7.36
N VAL A 267 15.46 -9.97 6.50
CA VAL A 267 14.63 -10.64 5.48
C VAL A 267 15.51 -11.48 4.57
N GLN A 268 16.61 -10.92 4.05
CA GLN A 268 17.55 -11.63 3.17
C GLN A 268 18.17 -12.83 3.89
N HIS A 269 18.60 -12.65 5.14
CA HIS A 269 19.17 -13.75 5.93
C HIS A 269 18.17 -14.90 6.12
N ILE A 270 16.90 -14.60 6.41
CA ILE A 270 15.85 -15.60 6.57
C ILE A 270 15.54 -16.27 5.22
N TYR A 271 15.46 -15.48 4.13
CA TYR A 271 15.25 -15.99 2.77
C TYR A 271 16.31 -17.01 2.36
N ASP A 272 17.57 -16.71 2.62
CA ASP A 272 18.71 -17.64 2.31
C ASP A 272 18.59 -18.95 3.10
N ARG A 273 18.07 -18.90 4.33
CA ARG A 273 17.83 -20.10 5.14
C ARG A 273 16.65 -20.91 4.63
N VAL A 274 15.57 -20.27 4.20
CA VAL A 274 14.40 -20.91 3.57
C VAL A 274 14.82 -21.58 2.25
N ALA A 275 15.69 -20.95 1.45
CA ALA A 275 16.22 -21.53 0.23
C ALA A 275 17.01 -22.83 0.50
N LYS A 276 17.87 -22.86 1.54
CA LYS A 276 18.58 -24.08 1.96
C LYS A 276 17.64 -25.20 2.42
N ILE A 277 16.51 -24.85 3.06
CA ILE A 277 15.50 -25.84 3.44
C ILE A 277 14.87 -26.45 2.18
N ALA A 278 14.59 -25.64 1.16
CA ALA A 278 14.05 -26.12 -0.11
C ALA A 278 15.02 -27.09 -0.82
N GLU A 279 16.32 -26.75 -0.85
CA GLU A 279 17.38 -27.65 -1.38
C GLU A 279 17.45 -28.96 -0.61
N GLY A 280 17.38 -28.90 0.73
CA GLY A 280 17.36 -30.10 1.58
C GLY A 280 16.13 -30.96 1.34
N ALA A 281 14.95 -30.37 1.19
CA ALA A 281 13.70 -31.08 0.86
C ALA A 281 13.80 -31.76 -0.51
N ALA A 282 14.35 -31.09 -1.51
CA ALA A 282 14.58 -31.67 -2.84
C ALA A 282 15.53 -32.87 -2.79
N LEU A 283 16.64 -32.73 -2.03
CA LEU A 283 17.62 -33.82 -1.84
C LEU A 283 16.97 -35.03 -1.17
N MET A 284 16.20 -34.84 -0.11
CA MET A 284 15.55 -35.93 0.62
C MET A 284 14.50 -36.70 -0.20
N THR A 285 13.88 -36.03 -1.18
CA THR A 285 12.83 -36.63 -2.02
C THR A 285 13.32 -37.01 -3.41
N GLU A 286 14.61 -36.83 -3.70
CA GLU A 286 15.21 -37.05 -5.02
C GLU A 286 14.47 -36.26 -6.13
N THR A 287 13.95 -35.06 -5.81
CA THR A 287 13.30 -34.12 -6.72
C THR A 287 14.28 -33.00 -7.09
N THR A 288 13.86 -32.10 -8.00
CA THR A 288 14.58 -30.85 -8.26
C THR A 288 13.73 -29.67 -7.81
N VAL A 289 14.38 -28.56 -7.39
CA VAL A 289 13.71 -27.33 -6.97
C VAL A 289 14.19 -26.14 -7.79
N GLU A 290 13.24 -25.29 -8.19
CA GLU A 290 13.49 -24.00 -8.84
C GLU A 290 12.86 -22.92 -7.96
N CYS A 291 13.65 -21.90 -7.57
CA CYS A 291 13.14 -20.71 -6.89
C CYS A 291 12.81 -19.64 -7.92
N ARG A 292 11.61 -19.05 -7.80
CA ARG A 292 11.18 -17.88 -8.56
C ARG A 292 10.93 -16.73 -7.62
N PHE A 293 11.81 -15.74 -7.69
CA PHE A 293 11.63 -14.48 -6.99
C PHE A 293 10.42 -13.74 -7.60
N ASP A 294 9.48 -13.30 -6.78
CA ASP A 294 8.27 -12.60 -7.23
C ASP A 294 8.42 -11.10 -7.00
N LYS A 295 8.57 -10.67 -5.75
CA LYS A 295 8.68 -9.27 -5.37
C LYS A 295 9.36 -9.09 -4.02
N ALA A 296 9.75 -7.85 -3.72
CA ALA A 296 10.22 -7.44 -2.40
C ALA A 296 9.89 -5.96 -2.17
N CYS A 297 9.86 -5.52 -0.93
CA CYS A 297 9.88 -4.11 -0.58
C CYS A 297 10.64 -3.86 0.73
N SER A 298 11.26 -2.69 0.84
CA SER A 298 11.95 -2.22 2.03
C SER A 298 10.98 -1.74 3.10
N SER A 299 11.43 -1.66 4.36
CA SER A 299 10.67 -1.01 5.42
C SER A 299 10.53 0.50 5.14
N TYR A 300 9.39 1.09 5.51
CA TYR A 300 9.19 2.54 5.41
C TYR A 300 10.14 3.30 6.33
N LEU A 301 10.80 4.32 5.78
CA LEU A 301 11.67 5.26 6.50
C LEU A 301 10.92 6.57 6.75
N PRO A 302 10.46 6.85 7.98
CA PRO A 302 9.78 8.08 8.32
C PRO A 302 10.69 9.32 8.16
N ASN A 303 10.12 10.47 7.72
CA ASN A 303 10.76 11.77 7.73
C ASN A 303 9.98 12.72 8.64
N ARG A 304 10.49 12.96 9.84
CA ARG A 304 9.77 13.65 10.92
C ARG A 304 9.47 15.10 10.60
N THR A 305 10.38 15.77 9.91
CA THR A 305 10.20 17.15 9.46
C THR A 305 9.04 17.26 8.48
N LEU A 306 9.01 16.39 7.47
CA LEU A 306 7.94 16.37 6.46
C LEU A 306 6.60 15.90 7.05
N GLU A 307 6.63 14.88 7.92
CA GLU A 307 5.45 14.43 8.67
C GLU A 307 4.82 15.56 9.49
N ASN A 308 5.64 16.37 10.19
CA ASN A 308 5.13 17.49 10.97
C ASN A 308 4.49 18.55 10.07
N ALA A 309 5.10 18.88 8.93
CA ALA A 309 4.52 19.81 7.95
C ALA A 309 3.16 19.31 7.43
N MET A 310 3.04 18.03 7.11
CA MET A 310 1.79 17.41 6.67
C MET A 310 0.75 17.35 7.80
N TYR A 311 1.18 17.07 9.04
CA TYR A 311 0.31 17.06 10.23
C TYR A 311 -0.30 18.45 10.50
N GLN A 312 0.45 19.53 10.29
CA GLN A 312 -0.08 20.90 10.42
C GLN A 312 -1.20 21.15 9.39
N ALA A 313 -1.03 20.70 8.16
CA ALA A 313 -2.07 20.81 7.14
C ALA A 313 -3.30 19.97 7.47
N LEU A 314 -3.12 18.69 7.87
CA LEU A 314 -4.20 17.81 8.30
C LEU A 314 -4.98 18.38 9.49
N SER A 315 -4.25 18.89 10.49
CA SER A 315 -4.85 19.49 11.69
C SER A 315 -5.64 20.77 11.39
N HIS A 316 -5.20 21.55 10.38
CA HIS A 316 -5.92 22.74 9.96
C HIS A 316 -7.27 22.38 9.33
N PHE A 317 -7.33 21.42 8.43
CA PHE A 317 -8.58 21.00 7.80
C PHE A 317 -9.48 20.22 8.76
N GLY A 318 -8.89 19.52 9.74
CA GLY A 318 -9.64 18.73 10.72
C GLY A 318 -10.31 17.50 10.09
N THR A 319 -11.23 16.88 10.81
CA THR A 319 -12.05 15.76 10.30
C THR A 319 -13.30 16.28 9.61
N PRO A 320 -13.87 15.54 8.64
CA PRO A 320 -15.15 15.89 8.04
C PRO A 320 -16.29 15.90 9.07
N GLU A 321 -17.31 16.72 8.81
CA GLU A 321 -18.58 16.64 9.51
C GLU A 321 -19.45 15.51 8.96
N TRP A 322 -20.02 14.71 9.86
CA TRP A 322 -20.82 13.55 9.52
C TRP A 322 -22.32 13.84 9.73
N ASN A 323 -23.13 13.54 8.73
CA ASN A 323 -24.58 13.64 8.84
C ASN A 323 -25.20 12.41 9.54
N SER A 324 -26.51 12.46 9.81
CA SER A 324 -27.21 11.39 10.50
C SER A 324 -27.28 10.08 9.72
N GLU A 325 -27.34 10.14 8.40
CA GLU A 325 -27.40 8.94 7.53
C GLU A 325 -26.05 8.22 7.51
N GLU A 326 -24.95 8.98 7.40
CA GLU A 326 -23.59 8.47 7.48
C GLU A 326 -23.32 7.79 8.83
N LEU A 327 -23.72 8.43 9.93
CA LEU A 327 -23.59 7.84 11.27
C LEU A 327 -24.45 6.59 11.44
N ALA A 328 -25.65 6.55 10.87
CA ALA A 328 -26.53 5.38 10.91
C ALA A 328 -25.95 4.21 10.13
N PHE A 329 -25.44 4.46 8.91
CA PHE A 329 -24.79 3.43 8.11
C PHE A 329 -23.49 2.91 8.77
N ALA A 330 -22.64 3.79 9.26
CA ALA A 330 -21.41 3.40 9.95
C ALA A 330 -21.69 2.56 11.21
N LYS A 331 -22.77 2.83 11.96
CA LYS A 331 -23.24 1.98 13.08
C LYS A 331 -23.66 0.58 12.61
N GLN A 332 -24.32 0.47 11.44
CA GLN A 332 -24.67 -0.83 10.88
C GLN A 332 -23.41 -1.62 10.50
N ILE A 333 -22.40 -0.99 9.90
CA ILE A 333 -21.10 -1.63 9.64
C ILE A 333 -20.46 -2.07 10.96
N GLN A 334 -20.38 -1.20 11.97
CA GLN A 334 -19.79 -1.54 13.28
C GLN A 334 -20.48 -2.74 13.95
N ALA A 335 -21.79 -2.90 13.76
CA ALA A 335 -22.52 -4.05 14.30
C ALA A 335 -22.09 -5.40 13.68
N THR A 336 -21.41 -5.39 12.53
CA THR A 336 -20.85 -6.58 11.89
C THR A 336 -19.42 -6.90 12.34
N LEU A 337 -18.78 -6.01 13.08
CA LEU A 337 -17.37 -6.13 13.53
C LEU A 337 -17.28 -6.85 14.87
N THR A 338 -16.19 -7.55 15.07
CA THR A 338 -15.86 -8.14 16.37
C THR A 338 -15.29 -7.07 17.32
N SER A 339 -15.26 -7.36 18.62
CA SER A 339 -14.57 -6.50 19.60
C SER A 339 -13.07 -6.38 19.32
N ASN A 340 -12.45 -7.45 18.76
CA ASN A 340 -11.04 -7.46 18.39
C ASN A 340 -10.74 -6.55 17.20
N ASP A 341 -11.62 -6.49 16.20
CA ASP A 341 -11.45 -5.58 15.05
C ASP A 341 -11.41 -4.13 15.53
N ARG A 342 -12.36 -3.74 16.37
CA ARG A 342 -12.39 -2.38 16.94
C ARG A 342 -11.18 -2.08 17.82
N GLN A 343 -10.76 -3.04 18.65
CA GLN A 343 -9.58 -2.87 19.50
C GLN A 343 -8.31 -2.73 18.66
N ASN A 344 -8.18 -3.50 17.58
CA ASN A 344 -7.03 -3.42 16.68
C ASN A 344 -6.92 -2.03 16.01
N SER A 345 -8.03 -1.48 15.51
CA SER A 345 -8.08 -0.12 14.93
C SER A 345 -7.64 0.94 15.98
N LEU A 346 -8.09 0.82 17.21
CA LEU A 346 -7.69 1.71 18.32
C LEU A 346 -6.20 1.55 18.67
N ASN A 347 -5.67 0.34 18.66
CA ASN A 347 -4.26 0.09 18.92
C ASN A 347 -3.36 0.68 17.83
N ASN A 348 -3.78 0.57 16.57
CA ASN A 348 -3.04 1.13 15.45
C ASN A 348 -2.93 2.66 15.58
N ILE A 349 -4.05 3.35 15.80
CA ILE A 349 -4.00 4.81 15.95
C ILE A 349 -3.28 5.23 17.26
N ALA A 350 -3.36 4.46 18.34
CA ALA A 350 -2.62 4.73 19.56
C ALA A 350 -1.10 4.68 19.31
N ALA A 351 -0.64 3.82 18.43
CA ALA A 351 0.78 3.65 18.14
C ALA A 351 1.41 4.88 17.46
N THR A 352 0.61 5.74 16.80
CA THR A 352 1.10 6.91 16.04
C THR A 352 1.26 8.17 16.88
N GLY A 353 0.61 8.25 18.06
CA GLY A 353 0.55 9.47 18.90
C GLY A 353 1.30 9.37 20.25
N GLY A 354 2.14 8.34 20.46
CA GLY A 354 2.83 8.14 21.72
C GLY A 354 1.87 8.01 22.92
N GLU A 355 2.18 8.61 24.06
CA GLU A 355 1.29 8.57 25.23
C GLU A 355 -0.06 9.27 24.97
N ASN A 356 -0.05 10.38 24.22
CA ASN A 356 -1.29 11.06 23.84
C ASN A 356 -2.14 10.21 22.91
N GLY A 357 -1.54 9.36 22.07
CA GLY A 357 -2.23 8.41 21.23
C GLY A 357 -3.01 7.36 22.02
N LYS A 358 -2.44 6.86 23.11
CA LYS A 358 -3.15 5.95 24.02
C LYS A 358 -4.37 6.61 24.67
N VAL A 359 -4.21 7.86 25.14
CA VAL A 359 -5.32 8.65 25.71
C VAL A 359 -6.39 8.91 24.65
N PHE A 360 -5.98 9.26 23.44
CA PHE A 360 -6.87 9.45 22.30
C PHE A 360 -7.68 8.17 22.01
N ALA A 361 -7.04 7.02 21.86
CA ALA A 361 -7.69 5.75 21.61
C ALA A 361 -8.72 5.38 22.70
N LEU A 362 -8.38 5.57 23.98
CA LEU A 362 -9.31 5.34 25.08
C LEU A 362 -10.54 6.24 25.03
N ARG A 363 -10.38 7.52 24.67
CA ARG A 363 -11.48 8.49 24.51
C ARG A 363 -12.40 8.13 23.34
N HIS A 364 -11.83 7.57 22.27
CA HIS A 364 -12.55 7.25 21.03
C HIS A 364 -13.02 5.79 20.91
N ARG A 365 -12.97 5.00 21.99
CA ARG A 365 -13.37 3.58 21.98
C ARG A 365 -14.80 3.30 21.54
N GLU A 366 -15.72 4.27 21.73
CA GLU A 366 -17.13 4.18 21.33
C GLU A 366 -17.45 5.05 20.10
N THR A 367 -16.44 5.65 19.50
CA THR A 367 -16.61 6.49 18.31
C THR A 367 -17.01 5.65 17.12
N VAL A 368 -17.98 6.14 16.33
CA VAL A 368 -18.48 5.46 15.13
C VAL A 368 -17.72 5.87 13.89
N LEU A 369 -17.55 7.19 13.71
CA LEU A 369 -16.73 7.82 12.69
C LEU A 369 -15.81 8.82 13.37
N ALA A 370 -14.57 8.92 12.93
CA ALA A 370 -13.59 9.84 13.52
C ALA A 370 -14.08 11.29 13.42
N ASN A 371 -14.01 12.02 14.52
CA ASN A 371 -14.44 13.41 14.67
C ASN A 371 -13.34 14.33 15.21
N GLU A 372 -12.11 13.83 15.25
CA GLU A 372 -10.93 14.54 15.72
C GLU A 372 -9.69 13.94 15.05
N VAL A 373 -8.70 14.78 14.75
CA VAL A 373 -7.38 14.33 14.25
C VAL A 373 -6.58 13.74 15.41
N ALA A 374 -6.03 12.55 15.20
CA ALA A 374 -5.20 11.89 16.19
C ALA A 374 -3.92 12.69 16.47
N PRO A 375 -3.42 12.73 17.70
CA PRO A 375 -2.20 13.44 18.03
C PRO A 375 -1.00 12.78 17.33
N TYR A 376 -0.10 13.62 16.79
CA TYR A 376 1.16 13.19 16.21
C TYR A 376 2.27 13.20 17.26
N ALA A 377 3.08 12.15 17.26
CA ALA A 377 4.35 12.10 17.97
C ALA A 377 5.34 11.25 17.17
N ALA A 378 6.59 11.67 17.11
CA ALA A 378 7.65 10.84 16.55
C ALA A 378 7.72 9.50 17.29
N THR A 379 7.85 8.39 16.58
CA THR A 379 7.89 7.05 17.16
C THR A 379 8.84 6.14 16.37
N ASP A 380 9.46 5.19 17.07
CA ASP A 380 10.26 4.12 16.47
C ASP A 380 9.48 2.79 16.40
N ASN A 381 8.16 2.85 16.59
CA ASN A 381 7.30 1.68 16.47
C ASN A 381 7.37 1.10 15.05
N VAL A 382 7.24 -0.23 14.98
CA VAL A 382 7.16 -0.97 13.73
C VAL A 382 5.77 -1.55 13.61
N LEU A 383 5.02 -1.11 12.60
CA LEU A 383 3.73 -1.69 12.25
C LEU A 383 3.96 -3.04 11.56
N ALA A 384 3.19 -4.05 11.96
CA ALA A 384 3.27 -5.39 11.38
C ALA A 384 2.58 -5.48 10.00
N ALA A 385 2.81 -4.47 9.14
CA ALA A 385 2.36 -4.37 7.76
C ALA A 385 3.54 -4.03 6.85
N SER A 386 3.36 -4.06 5.55
CA SER A 386 4.36 -3.67 4.55
C SER A 386 3.70 -2.78 3.52
N THR A 387 4.44 -1.84 2.96
CA THR A 387 4.06 -1.06 1.78
C THR A 387 5.28 -0.79 0.93
N ASP A 388 5.13 -0.75 -0.38
CA ASP A 388 6.22 -0.45 -1.32
C ASP A 388 6.55 1.06 -1.40
N VAL A 389 5.78 1.92 -0.72
CA VAL A 389 6.19 3.30 -0.40
C VAL A 389 7.50 3.29 0.40
N GLY A 390 7.79 2.19 1.09
CA GLY A 390 9.06 1.95 1.77
C GLY A 390 10.25 2.27 0.87
N ASP A 391 10.33 1.68 -0.33
CA ASP A 391 11.46 1.88 -1.23
C ASP A 391 11.59 3.33 -1.72
N VAL A 392 10.48 4.03 -1.95
CA VAL A 392 10.49 5.47 -2.26
C VAL A 392 11.05 6.27 -1.08
N SER A 393 10.69 5.91 0.16
CA SER A 393 11.15 6.61 1.37
C SER A 393 12.65 6.43 1.65
N TRP A 394 13.30 5.39 1.15
CA TRP A 394 14.75 5.24 1.17
C TRP A 394 15.45 6.05 0.08
N LYS A 395 14.71 6.47 -0.96
CA LYS A 395 15.28 7.25 -2.07
C LYS A 395 15.19 8.76 -1.84
N LEU A 396 14.12 9.22 -1.19
CA LEU A 396 13.82 10.64 -0.94
C LEU A 396 12.91 10.82 0.28
N PRO A 397 12.79 12.04 0.86
CA PRO A 397 11.85 12.30 1.94
C PRO A 397 10.40 12.00 1.55
N VAL A 398 9.71 11.20 2.36
CA VAL A 398 8.28 10.85 2.16
C VAL A 398 7.49 11.13 3.42
N ALA A 399 6.25 11.62 3.28
CA ALA A 399 5.26 11.64 4.36
C ALA A 399 3.92 11.06 3.87
N GLN A 400 3.21 10.42 4.80
CA GLN A 400 1.89 9.84 4.60
C GLN A 400 0.94 10.25 5.71
N CYS A 401 -0.31 10.56 5.39
CA CYS A 401 -1.36 10.71 6.39
C CYS A 401 -2.43 9.63 6.25
N PHE A 402 -3.13 9.37 7.33
CA PHE A 402 -4.40 8.66 7.34
C PHE A 402 -5.56 9.64 7.23
N SER A 403 -6.62 9.26 6.53
CA SER A 403 -7.85 10.01 6.46
C SER A 403 -9.07 9.12 6.71
N PRO A 404 -10.10 9.61 7.45
CA PRO A 404 -11.22 8.77 7.87
C PRO A 404 -12.19 8.53 6.72
N CYS A 405 -12.12 7.34 6.14
CA CYS A 405 -12.95 6.88 5.02
C CYS A 405 -13.96 5.80 5.45
N PHE A 406 -13.83 5.26 6.66
CA PHE A 406 -14.54 4.07 7.11
C PHE A 406 -14.99 4.19 8.56
N ALA A 407 -16.01 3.39 8.93
CA ALA A 407 -16.41 3.22 10.32
C ALA A 407 -15.26 2.70 11.19
N VAL A 408 -15.13 3.22 12.40
CA VAL A 408 -14.08 2.82 13.34
C VAL A 408 -14.15 1.32 13.61
N GLY A 409 -13.02 0.65 13.41
CA GLY A 409 -12.88 -0.79 13.56
C GLY A 409 -12.97 -1.57 12.24
N THR A 410 -13.28 -0.94 11.10
CA THR A 410 -13.32 -1.61 9.80
C THR A 410 -11.94 -2.20 9.46
N PRO A 411 -11.78 -3.53 9.35
CA PRO A 411 -10.52 -4.13 8.94
C PRO A 411 -10.26 -3.92 7.44
N LEU A 412 -8.99 -3.73 7.09
CA LEU A 412 -8.57 -3.77 5.68
C LEU A 412 -8.80 -5.16 5.09
N HIS A 413 -8.92 -5.24 3.76
CA HIS A 413 -9.09 -6.48 2.98
C HIS A 413 -10.36 -7.25 3.33
N THR A 414 -11.45 -6.54 3.61
CA THR A 414 -12.75 -7.13 3.97
C THR A 414 -13.89 -6.55 3.13
N TRP A 415 -15.01 -7.31 3.08
CA TRP A 415 -16.22 -6.85 2.42
C TRP A 415 -16.78 -5.57 3.06
N GLN A 416 -16.58 -5.37 4.36
CA GLN A 416 -17.01 -4.16 5.07
C GLN A 416 -16.32 -2.92 4.52
N LEU A 417 -15.01 -3.02 4.21
CA LEU A 417 -14.28 -1.92 3.61
C LEU A 417 -14.77 -1.63 2.20
N VAL A 418 -14.87 -2.67 1.35
CA VAL A 418 -15.35 -2.52 -0.05
C VAL A 418 -16.71 -1.87 -0.09
N SER A 419 -17.64 -2.29 0.79
CA SER A 419 -18.97 -1.70 0.89
C SER A 419 -18.95 -0.21 1.17
N GLN A 420 -17.99 0.29 1.93
CA GLN A 420 -17.87 1.69 2.31
C GLN A 420 -17.14 2.54 1.26
N GLY A 421 -16.28 1.94 0.43
CA GLY A 421 -15.38 2.62 -0.51
C GLY A 421 -16.04 3.48 -1.58
N ARG A 422 -17.37 3.39 -1.75
CA ARG A 422 -18.20 4.19 -2.68
C ARG A 422 -19.31 4.94 -1.93
N THR A 423 -19.03 5.45 -0.75
CA THR A 423 -20.01 6.19 0.05
C THR A 423 -19.55 7.62 0.29
N SER A 424 -20.48 8.50 0.69
CA SER A 424 -20.14 9.87 1.06
C SER A 424 -19.14 9.96 2.22
N ILE A 425 -19.08 8.95 3.11
CA ILE A 425 -18.07 8.83 4.17
C ILE A 425 -16.67 8.73 3.54
N ALA A 426 -16.50 7.79 2.63
CA ALA A 426 -15.22 7.57 1.93
C ALA A 426 -14.82 8.79 1.09
N HIS A 427 -15.78 9.39 0.38
CA HIS A 427 -15.52 10.59 -0.42
C HIS A 427 -15.06 11.78 0.42
N LYS A 428 -15.65 12.01 1.59
CA LYS A 428 -15.23 13.08 2.50
C LYS A 428 -13.80 12.87 3.00
N GLY A 429 -13.46 11.64 3.40
CA GLY A 429 -12.10 11.28 3.79
C GLY A 429 -11.09 11.45 2.66
N MET A 430 -11.44 11.01 1.44
CA MET A 430 -10.64 11.18 0.23
C MET A 430 -10.31 12.67 -0.03
N LEU A 431 -11.31 13.54 0.05
CA LEU A 431 -11.12 14.98 -0.19
C LEU A 431 -10.30 15.66 0.91
N LEU A 432 -10.42 15.23 2.17
CA LEU A 432 -9.55 15.69 3.26
C LEU A 432 -8.07 15.34 2.96
N ALA A 433 -7.80 14.13 2.52
CA ALA A 433 -6.45 13.71 2.15
C ALA A 433 -5.91 14.53 0.96
N ALA A 434 -6.73 14.77 -0.05
CA ALA A 434 -6.36 15.61 -1.19
C ALA A 434 -5.99 17.04 -0.76
N LYS A 435 -6.79 17.68 0.11
CA LYS A 435 -6.52 19.00 0.68
C LYS A 435 -5.20 19.01 1.46
N THR A 436 -4.98 17.99 2.30
CA THR A 436 -3.77 17.85 3.11
C THR A 436 -2.51 17.74 2.24
N MET A 437 -2.51 16.86 1.24
CA MET A 437 -1.38 16.70 0.32
C MET A 437 -1.13 17.96 -0.52
N ALA A 438 -2.18 18.58 -1.06
CA ALA A 438 -2.05 19.78 -1.86
C ALA A 438 -1.47 20.95 -1.06
N ALA A 439 -1.97 21.19 0.15
CA ALA A 439 -1.47 22.26 1.02
C ALA A 439 -0.03 22.02 1.46
N THR A 440 0.34 20.76 1.75
CA THR A 440 1.73 20.40 2.08
C THR A 440 2.65 20.61 0.88
N THR A 441 2.23 20.25 -0.33
CA THR A 441 2.98 20.47 -1.57
C THR A 441 3.23 21.95 -1.80
N VAL A 442 2.21 22.80 -1.65
CA VAL A 442 2.35 24.25 -1.79
C VAL A 442 3.29 24.83 -0.74
N ASN A 443 3.25 24.32 0.50
CA ASN A 443 4.18 24.75 1.55
C ASN A 443 5.64 24.44 1.18
N LEU A 444 5.90 23.23 0.62
CA LEU A 444 7.24 22.85 0.14
C LEU A 444 7.74 23.73 -1.03
N PHE A 445 6.84 24.25 -1.87
CA PHE A 445 7.21 25.21 -2.92
C PHE A 445 7.58 26.58 -2.37
N LEU A 446 6.93 27.00 -1.29
CA LEU A 446 7.13 28.35 -0.71
C LEU A 446 8.26 28.40 0.31
N ASP A 447 8.53 27.29 1.00
CA ASP A 447 9.52 27.21 2.07
C ASP A 447 10.67 26.27 1.68
N SER A 448 11.68 26.85 1.03
CA SER A 448 12.90 26.10 0.66
C SER A 448 13.70 25.62 1.87
N GLY A 449 13.59 26.31 3.01
CA GLY A 449 14.22 25.90 4.27
C GLY A 449 13.62 24.61 4.80
N LEU A 450 12.29 24.51 4.81
CA LEU A 450 11.58 23.27 5.20
C LEU A 450 12.00 22.09 4.31
N LEU A 451 12.03 22.27 2.98
CA LEU A 451 12.44 21.20 2.08
C LEU A 451 13.90 20.77 2.32
N GLN A 452 14.79 21.73 2.54
CA GLN A 452 16.18 21.44 2.86
C GLN A 452 16.34 20.68 4.18
N GLU A 453 15.56 21.01 5.22
CA GLU A 453 15.55 20.29 6.48
C GLU A 453 15.07 18.83 6.28
N CYS A 454 14.01 18.60 5.50
CA CYS A 454 13.54 17.26 5.15
C CYS A 454 14.63 16.43 4.46
N GLN A 455 15.35 17.04 3.51
CA GLN A 455 16.43 16.38 2.77
C GLN A 455 17.63 16.08 3.66
N GLN A 456 18.01 16.98 4.56
CA GLN A 456 19.09 16.78 5.52
C GLN A 456 18.78 15.66 6.51
N GLU A 457 17.56 15.60 7.06
CA GLU A 457 17.11 14.51 7.91
C GLU A 457 17.20 13.15 7.19
N HIS A 458 16.71 13.09 5.96
CA HIS A 458 16.76 11.88 5.14
C HIS A 458 18.22 11.46 4.87
N GLN A 459 19.09 12.39 4.50
CA GLN A 459 20.48 12.13 4.20
C GLN A 459 21.25 11.61 5.42
N GLN A 460 20.98 12.11 6.63
CA GLN A 460 21.62 11.62 7.85
C GLN A 460 21.44 10.10 8.06
N VAL A 461 20.31 9.56 7.65
CA VAL A 461 20.05 8.11 7.73
C VAL A 461 20.68 7.37 6.55
N THR A 462 20.46 7.86 5.33
CA THR A 462 20.86 7.15 4.11
C THR A 462 22.37 7.17 3.86
N ASP A 463 23.10 8.15 4.40
CA ASP A 463 24.58 8.16 4.39
C ASP A 463 25.17 7.02 5.24
N THR A 464 24.47 6.60 6.29
CA THR A 464 24.90 5.49 7.17
C THR A 464 24.35 4.13 6.73
N GLN A 465 23.19 4.14 6.07
CA GLN A 465 22.47 2.96 5.57
C GLN A 465 22.06 3.18 4.11
N PRO A 466 22.98 3.00 3.14
CA PRO A 466 22.65 3.23 1.74
C PRO A 466 21.59 2.26 1.23
N TYR A 467 20.63 2.81 0.47
CA TYR A 467 19.58 2.01 -0.13
C TYR A 467 20.10 1.07 -1.22
N HIS A 468 19.66 -0.16 -1.16
CA HIS A 468 19.85 -1.15 -2.21
C HIS A 468 18.50 -1.76 -2.56
N CYS A 469 18.09 -1.66 -3.83
CA CYS A 469 16.83 -2.27 -4.25
C CYS A 469 16.84 -3.78 -3.98
N PRO A 470 15.85 -4.31 -3.23
CA PRO A 470 15.81 -5.72 -2.87
C PRO A 470 15.36 -6.63 -4.03
N ILE A 471 14.86 -6.07 -5.13
CA ILE A 471 14.43 -6.87 -6.28
C ILE A 471 15.59 -7.06 -7.26
N PRO A 472 15.96 -8.31 -7.60
CA PRO A 472 17.00 -8.60 -8.60
C PRO A 472 16.67 -7.99 -9.98
N LYS A 473 17.71 -7.56 -10.72
CA LYS A 473 17.56 -6.89 -12.03
C LYS A 473 16.80 -7.70 -13.09
N ASN A 474 16.89 -9.02 -13.02
CA ASN A 474 16.24 -9.93 -13.97
C ASN A 474 14.80 -10.27 -13.61
N VAL A 475 14.27 -9.77 -12.50
CA VAL A 475 12.87 -9.94 -12.10
C VAL A 475 12.03 -8.84 -12.73
N THR A 476 10.90 -9.21 -13.30
CA THR A 476 9.95 -8.27 -13.93
C THR A 476 8.63 -8.28 -13.17
N PRO A 477 7.90 -7.14 -13.15
CA PRO A 477 6.55 -7.09 -12.61
C PRO A 477 5.67 -8.15 -13.28
N SER A 478 4.87 -8.86 -12.48
CA SER A 478 3.96 -9.88 -13.01
C SER A 478 2.63 -9.89 -12.27
N PRO A 479 1.50 -10.11 -12.99
CA PRO A 479 0.19 -10.35 -12.38
C PRO A 479 0.21 -11.52 -11.39
N LEU A 480 -0.80 -11.56 -10.51
CA LEU A 480 -1.11 -12.78 -9.74
C LEU A 480 -1.54 -13.87 -10.73
N LYS A 481 -0.89 -15.04 -10.66
CA LYS A 481 -1.24 -16.21 -11.47
C LYS A 481 -1.99 -17.22 -10.64
#